data_0515cf499f9158ee1006c47e08df5fa0
#
_entry.id   0515cf499f9158ee1006c47e08df5fa0
#
_cell.length_a   1.000
_cell.length_b   1.000
_cell.length_c   1.000
_cell.angle_alpha   90.00
_cell.angle_beta   90.00
_cell.angle_gamma   90.00
#
_symmetry.space_group_name_H-M   'P 1'
#
loop_
_entity.id
_entity.type
_entity.pdbx_description
1 polymer ?
#
loop_
_entity_poly.entity_id
_entity_poly.type
_entity_poly.pdbx_seq_one_letter_code
_entity_poly.pdbx_strand_id
1 'polypeptide(L)'
;VSTAYAAPGSLTPIITNGWGEERSWTLDSYRARGGYRGLEKARAMDPADIVAAVKDSGLRGRGGAGFPSGLKWSFLPPADGGPRYLVVNADESEPGTCKDIPLIMGNPHVLIEGIAITSRAIGCDHAFVYLRGEVTHVYRRLLSAVREATDAGVLGDLRITAHAGAGAYICGEETALLDSLEGRRGHPRLKPPFPAVAGLYARPTVVNNVETIAQVAGIFRNSPQWFASMGTEKSKGHGIFSVSGHVANPGQFEAPFGITMRELIDMAGGIREGHTLKFWTPGGSSTPIFTQDELDTPLDYESVGAAGSMLGTRALQVFDETVSVVRVITRWSEFYQHESCGKCTPCREGTYWMKHIMLRLERGEGRPGDVDLLDEIAHNIAGRSFCPLGDAAATPIMSGIKRFRDEFEAGLTTPARELFPYEASANYARGGGR
;
A
#
# COMPACT_ATOMS: atom_id res chain seq x y z
N VAL A 1 7.94 -17.33 4.97
CA VAL A 1 6.68 -16.75 4.48
C VAL A 1 5.63 -17.81 4.71
N SER A 2 4.86 -17.66 5.79
CA SER A 2 3.73 -18.54 6.05
C SER A 2 2.70 -18.30 4.97
N THR A 3 2.42 -19.31 4.18
CA THR A 3 1.29 -19.32 3.26
C THR A 3 0.03 -19.62 4.06
N ALA A 4 -0.41 -18.65 4.88
CA ALA A 4 -1.69 -18.77 5.55
C ALA A 4 -2.77 -18.60 4.47
N TYR A 5 -3.32 -19.73 4.00
CA TYR A 5 -4.34 -19.74 2.98
C TYR A 5 -5.63 -20.29 3.50
N ALA A 6 -6.63 -19.56 3.12
CA ALA A 6 -7.94 -20.06 2.86
C ALA A 6 -8.56 -20.82 4.01
N ALA A 7 -9.35 -20.14 4.83
CA ALA A 7 -10.45 -20.81 5.54
C ALA A 7 -11.28 -21.62 4.52
N PRO A 8 -11.86 -22.77 4.91
CA PRO A 8 -12.71 -23.56 4.00
C PRO A 8 -13.79 -22.67 3.38
N GLY A 9 -13.80 -22.54 2.04
CA GLY A 9 -14.70 -21.68 1.29
C GLY A 9 -14.15 -20.32 0.87
N SER A 10 -12.92 -19.98 1.23
CA SER A 10 -12.26 -18.75 0.78
C SER A 10 -11.63 -18.89 -0.61
N LEU A 11 -11.24 -17.75 -1.21
CA LEU A 11 -10.69 -17.68 -2.55
C LEU A 11 -9.48 -18.59 -2.74
N THR A 12 -9.46 -19.28 -3.87
CA THR A 12 -8.21 -19.82 -4.41
C THR A 12 -7.24 -18.66 -4.62
N PRO A 13 -6.00 -18.74 -4.13
CA PRO A 13 -4.98 -17.71 -4.35
C PRO A 13 -4.82 -17.40 -5.83
N ILE A 14 -4.82 -16.12 -6.18
CA ILE A 14 -4.80 -15.64 -7.57
C ILE A 14 -3.41 -15.07 -7.91
N ILE A 15 -3.07 -13.93 -7.31
CA ILE A 15 -1.75 -13.32 -7.53
C ILE A 15 -0.69 -13.89 -6.58
N THR A 16 -1.11 -14.45 -5.46
CA THR A 16 -0.24 -15.17 -4.51
C THR A 16 -0.11 -16.66 -4.84
N ASN A 17 -0.75 -17.12 -5.91
CA ASN A 17 -0.69 -18.52 -6.33
C ASN A 17 0.76 -18.98 -6.56
N GLY A 18 1.13 -20.05 -5.88
CA GLY A 18 2.45 -20.64 -5.95
C GLY A 18 3.53 -20.00 -5.06
N TRP A 19 3.21 -19.01 -4.21
CA TRP A 19 4.22 -18.37 -3.35
C TRP A 19 4.96 -19.34 -2.41
N GLY A 20 4.34 -20.45 -2.03
CA GLY A 20 4.96 -21.50 -1.20
C GLY A 20 5.76 -22.52 -2.00
N GLU A 21 5.74 -22.49 -3.33
CA GLU A 21 6.44 -23.45 -4.18
C GLU A 21 7.91 -23.08 -4.34
N GLU A 22 8.77 -24.10 -4.41
CA GLU A 22 10.17 -23.91 -4.71
C GLU A 22 10.34 -23.24 -6.07
N ARG A 23 11.14 -22.17 -6.14
CA ARG A 23 11.42 -21.41 -7.35
C ARG A 23 10.17 -20.84 -8.04
N SER A 24 9.12 -20.52 -7.27
CA SER A 24 7.85 -19.92 -7.76
C SER A 24 8.04 -18.70 -8.66
N TRP A 25 9.15 -18.00 -8.48
CA TRP A 25 9.51 -16.75 -9.16
C TRP A 25 10.07 -16.90 -10.59
N THR A 26 10.31 -18.13 -11.06
CA THR A 26 10.87 -18.38 -12.38
C THR A 26 9.82 -18.35 -13.48
N LEU A 27 10.26 -18.05 -14.71
CA LEU A 27 9.41 -18.06 -15.89
C LEU A 27 8.72 -19.42 -16.11
N ASP A 28 9.48 -20.53 -15.95
CA ASP A 28 8.96 -21.88 -16.15
C ASP A 28 7.84 -22.20 -15.14
N SER A 29 8.07 -21.87 -13.87
CA SER A 29 7.05 -22.05 -12.83
C SER A 29 5.80 -21.21 -13.11
N TYR A 30 5.97 -19.97 -13.56
CA TYR A 30 4.84 -19.11 -13.93
C TYR A 30 4.06 -19.64 -15.12
N ARG A 31 4.74 -20.11 -16.18
CA ARG A 31 4.12 -20.72 -17.36
C ARG A 31 3.38 -22.01 -17.01
N ALA A 32 3.95 -22.86 -16.16
CA ALA A 32 3.31 -24.10 -15.70
C ALA A 32 1.96 -23.83 -15.02
N ARG A 33 1.81 -22.70 -14.33
CA ARG A 33 0.55 -22.23 -13.73
C ARG A 33 -0.34 -21.43 -14.69
N GLY A 34 -0.08 -21.47 -15.99
CA GLY A 34 -0.88 -20.79 -17.04
C GLY A 34 -0.54 -19.29 -17.18
N GLY A 35 0.64 -18.88 -16.74
CA GLY A 35 1.14 -17.52 -16.93
C GLY A 35 1.29 -17.15 -18.41
N TYR A 36 1.18 -15.85 -18.68
CA TYR A 36 1.22 -15.20 -20.01
C TYR A 36 0.05 -15.50 -20.94
N ARG A 37 -0.90 -16.37 -20.58
CA ARG A 37 -2.13 -16.59 -21.37
C ARG A 37 -3.01 -15.34 -21.44
N GLY A 38 -3.01 -14.50 -20.42
CA GLY A 38 -3.69 -13.21 -20.44
C GLY A 38 -3.07 -12.26 -21.46
N LEU A 39 -1.74 -12.22 -21.54
CA LEU A 39 -1.01 -11.43 -22.52
C LEU A 39 -1.27 -11.92 -23.97
N GLU A 40 -1.32 -13.23 -24.19
CA GLU A 40 -1.65 -13.80 -25.50
C GLU A 40 -3.02 -13.34 -25.97
N LYS A 41 -4.03 -13.38 -25.10
CA LYS A 41 -5.38 -12.84 -25.39
C LYS A 41 -5.34 -11.35 -25.68
N ALA A 42 -4.68 -10.56 -24.83
CA ALA A 42 -4.58 -9.11 -24.99
C ALA A 42 -3.88 -8.69 -26.29
N ARG A 43 -2.93 -9.49 -26.78
CA ARG A 43 -2.25 -9.23 -28.06
C ARG A 43 -3.19 -9.30 -29.27
N ALA A 44 -4.24 -10.08 -29.19
CA ALA A 44 -5.25 -10.21 -30.25
C ALA A 44 -6.34 -9.11 -30.16
N MET A 45 -6.32 -8.27 -29.13
CA MET A 45 -7.31 -7.22 -28.89
C MET A 45 -6.81 -5.84 -29.35
N ASP A 46 -7.75 -4.97 -29.68
CA ASP A 46 -7.43 -3.56 -29.87
C ASP A 46 -7.15 -2.88 -28.51
N PRO A 47 -6.22 -1.90 -28.47
CA PRO A 47 -5.89 -1.17 -27.23
C PRO A 47 -7.12 -0.60 -26.50
N ALA A 48 -8.10 -0.08 -27.23
CA ALA A 48 -9.33 0.46 -26.66
C ALA A 48 -10.16 -0.60 -25.93
N ASP A 49 -10.22 -1.84 -26.49
CA ASP A 49 -10.95 -2.96 -25.90
C ASP A 49 -10.27 -3.45 -24.62
N ILE A 50 -8.93 -3.39 -24.56
CA ILE A 50 -8.18 -3.68 -23.33
C ILE A 50 -8.55 -2.69 -22.23
N VAL A 51 -8.59 -1.39 -22.54
CA VAL A 51 -9.01 -0.35 -21.58
C VAL A 51 -10.46 -0.56 -21.14
N ALA A 52 -11.37 -0.89 -22.08
CA ALA A 52 -12.77 -1.19 -21.79
C ALA A 52 -12.89 -2.39 -20.85
N ALA A 53 -12.18 -3.49 -21.12
CA ALA A 53 -12.17 -4.67 -20.27
C ALA A 53 -11.72 -4.38 -18.83
N VAL A 54 -10.70 -3.51 -18.65
CA VAL A 54 -10.28 -3.08 -17.32
C VAL A 54 -11.31 -2.19 -16.64
N LYS A 55 -12.03 -1.33 -17.39
CA LYS A 55 -13.17 -0.58 -16.83
C LYS A 55 -14.28 -1.52 -16.38
N ASP A 56 -14.68 -2.46 -17.21
CA ASP A 56 -15.77 -3.40 -16.95
C ASP A 56 -15.45 -4.34 -15.78
N SER A 57 -14.17 -4.64 -15.55
CA SER A 57 -13.74 -5.41 -14.37
C SER A 57 -13.96 -4.68 -13.06
N GLY A 58 -14.10 -3.34 -13.09
CA GLY A 58 -14.17 -2.51 -11.89
C GLY A 58 -12.86 -2.45 -11.09
N LEU A 59 -11.71 -2.77 -11.71
CA LEU A 59 -10.41 -2.72 -11.03
C LEU A 59 -10.11 -1.30 -10.54
N ARG A 60 -9.95 -1.16 -9.23
CA ARG A 60 -9.50 0.08 -8.58
C ARG A 60 -8.02 -0.04 -8.17
N GLY A 61 -7.34 1.09 -8.03
CA GLY A 61 -5.95 1.16 -7.57
C GLY A 61 -5.76 0.49 -6.20
N ARG A 62 -4.69 -0.28 -6.06
CA ARG A 62 -4.30 -1.01 -4.84
C ARG A 62 -3.20 -0.29 -4.03
N GLY A 63 -2.79 0.90 -4.47
CA GLY A 63 -1.77 1.71 -3.82
C GLY A 63 -2.26 2.65 -2.71
N GLY A 64 -3.55 2.57 -2.32
CA GLY A 64 -4.13 3.35 -1.23
C GLY A 64 -5.36 4.18 -1.61
N ALA A 65 -5.28 4.99 -2.65
CA ALA A 65 -6.35 5.92 -3.06
C ALA A 65 -7.59 5.25 -3.71
N GLY A 66 -7.49 4.02 -4.19
CA GLY A 66 -8.62 3.30 -4.76
C GLY A 66 -9.24 3.89 -6.02
N PHE A 67 -8.50 4.68 -6.81
CA PHE A 67 -9.02 5.28 -8.03
C PHE A 67 -9.25 4.23 -9.13
N PRO A 68 -10.36 4.29 -9.92
CA PRO A 68 -10.64 3.31 -10.98
C PRO A 68 -9.55 3.28 -12.07
N SER A 69 -8.89 2.12 -12.24
CA SER A 69 -7.69 2.02 -13.08
C SER A 69 -7.99 2.20 -14.57
N GLY A 70 -9.04 1.57 -15.08
CA GLY A 70 -9.42 1.72 -16.49
C GLY A 70 -9.85 3.15 -16.83
N LEU A 71 -10.48 3.87 -15.88
CA LEU A 71 -10.78 5.29 -16.04
C LEU A 71 -9.50 6.13 -16.06
N LYS A 72 -8.53 5.85 -15.19
CA LYS A 72 -7.23 6.53 -15.18
C LYS A 72 -6.51 6.39 -16.53
N TRP A 73 -6.54 5.20 -17.14
CA TRP A 73 -5.92 4.96 -18.43
C TRP A 73 -6.61 5.72 -19.57
N SER A 74 -7.93 5.92 -19.49
CA SER A 74 -8.66 6.67 -20.51
C SER A 74 -8.47 8.19 -20.47
N PHE A 75 -7.74 8.72 -19.48
CA PHE A 75 -7.37 10.15 -19.45
C PHE A 75 -6.15 10.48 -20.30
N LEU A 76 -5.48 9.47 -20.87
CA LEU A 76 -4.40 9.73 -21.82
C LEU A 76 -4.95 10.45 -23.05
N PRO A 77 -4.30 11.53 -23.51
CA PRO A 77 -4.69 12.21 -24.74
C PRO A 77 -4.52 11.29 -25.95
N PRO A 78 -5.13 11.60 -27.11
CA PRO A 78 -4.84 10.91 -28.35
C PRO A 78 -3.33 10.82 -28.65
N ALA A 79 -2.90 9.76 -29.33
CA ALA A 79 -1.48 9.59 -29.67
C ALA A 79 -1.02 10.70 -30.64
N ASP A 80 0.08 11.34 -30.31
CA ASP A 80 0.72 12.39 -31.11
C ASP A 80 2.02 11.91 -31.81
N GLY A 81 2.26 10.60 -31.81
CA GLY A 81 3.47 9.97 -32.31
C GLY A 81 4.67 10.03 -31.35
N GLY A 82 4.56 10.75 -30.25
CA GLY A 82 5.60 10.76 -29.21
C GLY A 82 5.44 9.66 -28.18
N PRO A 83 6.45 9.46 -27.31
CA PRO A 83 6.45 8.39 -26.32
C PRO A 83 5.35 8.58 -25.26
N ARG A 84 4.82 7.47 -24.77
CA ARG A 84 3.98 7.35 -23.60
C ARG A 84 4.66 6.43 -22.60
N TYR A 85 4.47 6.68 -21.32
CA TYR A 85 5.13 5.89 -20.30
C TYR A 85 4.13 5.20 -19.37
N LEU A 86 4.50 3.98 -18.98
CA LEU A 86 3.94 3.31 -17.81
C LEU A 86 4.98 3.39 -16.70
N VAL A 87 4.58 3.89 -15.53
CA VAL A 87 5.41 3.87 -14.33
C VAL A 87 4.71 3.03 -13.26
N VAL A 88 5.31 1.91 -12.92
CA VAL A 88 4.84 1.05 -11.83
C VAL A 88 5.46 1.52 -10.54
N ASN A 89 4.60 1.97 -9.62
CA ASN A 89 5.00 2.40 -8.30
C ASN A 89 5.21 1.17 -7.39
N ALA A 90 6.47 0.88 -7.12
CA ALA A 90 6.93 -0.14 -6.19
C ALA A 90 7.65 0.49 -4.98
N ASP A 91 7.36 1.76 -4.67
CA ASP A 91 7.81 2.43 -3.46
C ASP A 91 6.87 2.07 -2.29
N GLU A 92 6.95 0.83 -1.84
CA GLU A 92 6.18 0.30 -0.72
C GLU A 92 6.80 0.74 0.60
N SER A 93 6.37 1.89 1.11
CA SER A 93 6.99 2.55 2.27
C SER A 93 6.01 2.88 3.39
N GLU A 94 4.69 2.71 3.20
CA GLU A 94 3.69 2.93 4.25
C GLU A 94 3.89 1.94 5.41
N PRO A 95 4.09 2.44 6.67
CA PRO A 95 4.27 1.56 7.82
C PRO A 95 3.11 0.57 8.00
N GLY A 96 3.47 -0.71 8.08
CA GLY A 96 2.53 -1.83 8.14
C GLY A 96 2.22 -2.48 6.79
N THR A 97 2.55 -1.85 5.66
CA THR A 97 2.34 -2.42 4.32
C THR A 97 3.43 -3.41 3.95
N CYS A 98 3.03 -4.61 3.54
CA CYS A 98 3.94 -5.64 3.06
C CYS A 98 3.21 -6.57 2.07
N LYS A 99 3.01 -6.14 0.83
CA LYS A 99 2.26 -6.85 -0.21
C LYS A 99 2.95 -6.85 -1.57
N ASP A 100 3.53 -5.71 -1.97
CA ASP A 100 4.19 -5.54 -3.26
C ASP A 100 5.58 -6.20 -3.28
N ILE A 101 6.34 -6.06 -2.20
CA ILE A 101 7.63 -6.75 -2.01
C ILE A 101 7.47 -8.26 -2.06
N PRO A 102 6.59 -8.91 -1.26
CA PRO A 102 6.36 -10.34 -1.34
C PRO A 102 5.88 -10.79 -2.73
N LEU A 103 5.03 -9.98 -3.39
CA LEU A 103 4.55 -10.29 -4.74
C LEU A 103 5.72 -10.35 -5.75
N ILE A 104 6.59 -9.35 -5.75
CA ILE A 104 7.77 -9.34 -6.65
C ILE A 104 8.73 -10.49 -6.30
N MET A 105 8.88 -10.82 -5.02
CA MET A 105 9.75 -11.92 -4.60
C MET A 105 9.20 -13.29 -4.96
N GLY A 106 7.91 -13.51 -4.81
CA GLY A 106 7.25 -14.81 -4.99
C GLY A 106 6.71 -15.06 -6.40
N ASN A 107 6.27 -14.01 -7.10
CA ASN A 107 5.66 -14.14 -8.43
C ASN A 107 5.89 -12.89 -9.30
N PRO A 108 7.15 -12.54 -9.66
CA PRO A 108 7.45 -11.34 -10.44
C PRO A 108 6.85 -11.37 -11.84
N HIS A 109 6.65 -12.55 -12.42
CA HIS A 109 6.12 -12.67 -13.77
C HIS A 109 4.65 -12.27 -13.90
N VAL A 110 3.84 -12.35 -12.82
CA VAL A 110 2.46 -11.82 -12.86
C VAL A 110 2.47 -10.30 -13.01
N LEU A 111 3.43 -9.63 -12.40
CA LEU A 111 3.64 -8.19 -12.58
C LEU A 111 4.09 -7.87 -14.01
N ILE A 112 5.06 -8.63 -14.54
CA ILE A 112 5.61 -8.44 -15.91
C ILE A 112 4.50 -8.68 -16.94
N GLU A 113 3.65 -9.70 -16.79
CA GLU A 113 2.47 -9.92 -17.64
C GLU A 113 1.51 -8.73 -17.59
N GLY A 114 1.20 -8.24 -16.39
CA GLY A 114 0.35 -7.06 -16.20
C GLY A 114 0.95 -5.80 -16.85
N ILE A 115 2.26 -5.58 -16.73
CA ILE A 115 2.97 -4.48 -17.40
C ILE A 115 2.82 -4.59 -18.91
N ALA A 116 3.05 -5.76 -19.50
CA ALA A 116 2.95 -5.96 -20.94
C ALA A 116 1.55 -5.71 -21.49
N ILE A 117 0.51 -6.18 -20.78
CA ILE A 117 -0.90 -5.93 -21.15
C ILE A 117 -1.23 -4.44 -21.04
N THR A 118 -0.85 -3.79 -19.92
CA THR A 118 -1.10 -2.36 -19.69
C THR A 118 -0.37 -1.51 -20.72
N SER A 119 0.90 -1.83 -21.03
CA SER A 119 1.69 -1.11 -22.01
C SER A 119 1.04 -1.13 -23.40
N ARG A 120 0.51 -2.30 -23.82
CA ARG A 120 -0.26 -2.43 -25.04
C ARG A 120 -1.52 -1.56 -25.02
N ALA A 121 -2.27 -1.56 -23.92
CA ALA A 121 -3.51 -0.80 -23.75
C ALA A 121 -3.30 0.70 -23.93
N ILE A 122 -2.17 1.23 -23.44
CA ILE A 122 -1.89 2.67 -23.42
C ILE A 122 -0.94 3.12 -24.54
N GLY A 123 -0.46 2.19 -25.37
CA GLY A 123 0.52 2.50 -26.44
C GLY A 123 1.89 2.90 -25.89
N CYS A 124 2.38 2.17 -24.89
CA CYS A 124 3.67 2.39 -24.24
C CYS A 124 4.68 1.34 -24.71
N ASP A 125 5.87 1.75 -25.10
CA ASP A 125 6.99 0.89 -25.49
C ASP A 125 8.10 0.83 -24.42
N HIS A 126 8.03 1.69 -23.40
CA HIS A 126 9.00 1.74 -22.33
C HIS A 126 8.31 1.93 -20.96
N ALA A 127 8.25 0.87 -20.18
CA ALA A 127 7.76 0.88 -18.82
C ALA A 127 8.89 0.99 -17.79
N PHE A 128 8.62 1.68 -16.68
CA PHE A 128 9.52 1.78 -15.54
C PHE A 128 8.86 1.13 -14.31
N VAL A 129 9.67 0.41 -13.52
CA VAL A 129 9.29 -0.05 -12.20
C VAL A 129 10.17 0.67 -11.19
N TYR A 130 9.59 1.58 -10.42
CA TYR A 130 10.29 2.37 -9.42
C TYR A 130 10.20 1.67 -8.06
N LEU A 131 11.33 1.11 -7.60
CA LEU A 131 11.46 0.44 -6.30
C LEU A 131 12.10 1.37 -5.29
N ARG A 132 11.72 1.22 -4.01
CA ARG A 132 12.46 1.88 -2.94
C ARG A 132 13.90 1.35 -2.87
N GLY A 133 14.85 2.24 -2.54
CA GLY A 133 16.29 1.94 -2.64
C GLY A 133 16.81 0.92 -1.64
N GLU A 134 16.11 0.73 -0.50
CA GLU A 134 16.55 -0.16 0.58
C GLU A 134 16.42 -1.65 0.25
N VAL A 135 15.51 -2.02 -0.68
CA VAL A 135 15.18 -3.42 -0.96
C VAL A 135 15.97 -3.96 -2.16
N THR A 136 17.28 -3.95 -2.09
CA THR A 136 18.18 -4.36 -3.18
C THR A 136 17.97 -5.82 -3.64
N HIS A 137 17.52 -6.70 -2.74
CA HIS A 137 17.20 -8.09 -3.08
C HIS A 137 15.96 -8.20 -3.98
N VAL A 138 14.96 -7.35 -3.77
CA VAL A 138 13.76 -7.25 -4.62
C VAL A 138 14.12 -6.70 -5.99
N TYR A 139 14.97 -5.68 -6.03
CA TYR A 139 15.50 -5.12 -7.28
C TYR A 139 16.20 -6.20 -8.13
N ARG A 140 17.09 -7.00 -7.52
CA ARG A 140 17.77 -8.10 -8.21
C ARG A 140 16.82 -9.18 -8.69
N ARG A 141 15.79 -9.52 -7.89
CA ARG A 141 14.72 -10.47 -8.26
C ARG A 141 13.98 -9.99 -9.50
N LEU A 142 13.55 -8.73 -9.52
CA LEU A 142 12.84 -8.16 -10.65
C LEU A 142 13.72 -8.12 -11.92
N LEU A 143 14.99 -7.71 -11.80
CA LEU A 143 15.93 -7.73 -12.94
C LEU A 143 16.10 -9.12 -13.54
N SER A 144 16.21 -10.17 -12.69
CA SER A 144 16.31 -11.56 -13.17
C SER A 144 15.05 -11.94 -13.97
N ALA A 145 13.87 -11.67 -13.43
CA ALA A 145 12.61 -12.01 -14.07
C ALA A 145 12.38 -11.23 -15.39
N VAL A 146 12.78 -9.95 -15.42
CA VAL A 146 12.73 -9.15 -16.67
C VAL A 146 13.65 -9.75 -17.74
N ARG A 147 14.87 -10.18 -17.37
CA ARG A 147 15.78 -10.86 -18.30
C ARG A 147 15.18 -12.17 -18.82
N GLU A 148 14.67 -13.03 -17.93
CA GLU A 148 14.01 -14.29 -18.32
C GLU A 148 12.88 -14.02 -19.35
N ALA A 149 12.03 -13.00 -19.09
CA ALA A 149 10.93 -12.66 -19.99
C ALA A 149 11.45 -12.08 -21.35
N THR A 150 12.52 -11.28 -21.32
CA THR A 150 13.14 -10.72 -22.52
C THR A 150 13.79 -11.82 -23.38
N ASP A 151 14.63 -12.67 -22.78
CA ASP A 151 15.34 -13.75 -23.44
C ASP A 151 14.38 -14.80 -24.05
N ALA A 152 13.24 -15.01 -23.41
CA ALA A 152 12.16 -15.86 -23.90
C ALA A 152 11.26 -15.19 -24.96
N GLY A 153 11.54 -13.97 -25.38
CA GLY A 153 10.76 -13.22 -26.38
C GLY A 153 9.36 -12.81 -25.93
N VAL A 154 9.06 -12.93 -24.63
CA VAL A 154 7.72 -12.63 -24.09
C VAL A 154 7.35 -11.16 -24.23
N LEU A 155 8.32 -10.27 -24.11
CA LEU A 155 8.08 -8.82 -24.09
C LEU A 155 7.94 -8.21 -25.49
N GLY A 156 8.44 -8.89 -26.57
CA GLY A 156 8.55 -8.27 -27.89
C GLY A 156 9.45 -7.03 -27.85
N ASP A 157 8.96 -5.91 -28.35
CA ASP A 157 9.69 -4.62 -28.37
C ASP A 157 9.54 -3.82 -27.05
N LEU A 158 8.72 -4.28 -26.12
CA LEU A 158 8.52 -3.59 -24.84
C LEU A 158 9.79 -3.65 -23.99
N ARG A 159 10.29 -2.48 -23.61
CA ARG A 159 11.39 -2.33 -22.65
C ARG A 159 10.85 -2.11 -21.24
N ILE A 160 11.34 -2.85 -20.26
CA ILE A 160 11.06 -2.67 -18.84
C ILE A 160 12.35 -2.28 -18.11
N THR A 161 12.37 -1.10 -17.49
CA THR A 161 13.50 -0.63 -16.70
C THR A 161 13.12 -0.66 -15.22
N ALA A 162 13.84 -1.45 -14.42
CA ALA A 162 13.78 -1.34 -12.96
C ALA A 162 14.67 -0.17 -12.53
N HIS A 163 14.11 0.73 -11.72
CA HIS A 163 14.81 1.88 -11.16
C HIS A 163 14.82 1.76 -9.62
N ALA A 164 16.01 1.87 -9.04
CA ALA A 164 16.16 1.92 -7.59
C ALA A 164 16.10 3.38 -7.12
N GLY A 165 15.10 3.70 -6.31
CA GLY A 165 14.96 5.00 -5.66
C GLY A 165 16.01 5.23 -4.58
N ALA A 166 15.94 6.38 -3.92
CA ALA A 166 16.87 6.80 -2.87
C ALA A 166 16.34 6.59 -1.44
N GLY A 167 15.25 5.85 -1.25
CA GLY A 167 14.73 5.52 0.08
C GLY A 167 13.93 6.65 0.72
N ALA A 168 12.99 7.26 -0.01
CA ALA A 168 12.11 8.31 0.51
C ALA A 168 10.63 7.93 0.33
N TYR A 169 9.88 7.83 1.43
CA TYR A 169 8.44 7.56 1.45
C TYR A 169 7.64 8.48 0.51
N ILE A 170 8.03 9.77 0.46
CA ILE A 170 7.34 10.74 -0.41
C ILE A 170 7.41 10.35 -1.90
N CYS A 171 8.37 9.55 -2.33
CA CYS A 171 8.46 9.06 -3.70
C CYS A 171 7.39 8.02 -4.04
N GLY A 172 6.56 7.60 -3.06
CA GLY A 172 5.30 6.91 -3.30
C GLY A 172 4.17 7.82 -3.83
N GLU A 173 4.25 9.14 -3.63
CA GLU A 173 3.36 10.09 -4.30
C GLU A 173 3.71 10.17 -5.79
N GLU A 174 2.71 10.01 -6.68
CA GLU A 174 2.95 9.77 -8.11
C GLU A 174 3.81 10.83 -8.81
N THR A 175 3.72 12.10 -8.42
CA THR A 175 4.49 13.19 -9.04
C THR A 175 5.87 13.37 -8.41
N ALA A 176 6.03 13.09 -7.13
CA ALA A 176 7.33 13.03 -6.48
C ALA A 176 8.16 11.86 -7.01
N LEU A 177 7.52 10.72 -7.28
CA LEU A 177 8.14 9.57 -7.96
C LEU A 177 8.68 9.98 -9.33
N LEU A 178 7.89 10.71 -10.12
CA LEU A 178 8.32 11.18 -11.45
C LEU A 178 9.51 12.15 -11.36
N ASP A 179 9.53 13.07 -10.39
CA ASP A 179 10.68 13.94 -10.18
C ASP A 179 11.94 13.15 -9.82
N SER A 180 11.81 12.15 -8.94
CA SER A 180 12.93 11.28 -8.57
C SER A 180 13.42 10.45 -9.77
N LEU A 181 12.51 9.89 -10.57
CA LEU A 181 12.86 9.12 -11.78
C LEU A 181 13.57 9.98 -12.84
N GLU A 182 13.26 11.28 -12.89
CA GLU A 182 13.92 12.26 -13.75
C GLU A 182 15.25 12.79 -13.17
N GLY A 183 15.72 12.25 -12.03
CA GLY A 183 16.97 12.63 -11.39
C GLY A 183 16.90 13.91 -10.55
N ARG A 184 15.70 14.38 -10.26
CA ARG A 184 15.46 15.52 -9.36
C ARG A 184 15.13 15.06 -7.93
N ARG A 185 15.14 15.98 -6.98
CA ARG A 185 14.63 15.69 -5.65
C ARG A 185 13.14 15.34 -5.73
N GLY A 186 12.75 14.25 -5.08
CA GLY A 186 11.36 13.78 -5.06
C GLY A 186 10.44 14.75 -4.32
N HIS A 187 9.92 15.73 -5.06
CA HIS A 187 8.94 16.69 -4.57
C HIS A 187 7.65 16.56 -5.37
N PRO A 188 6.47 16.54 -4.71
CA PRO A 188 5.19 16.58 -5.42
C PRO A 188 5.08 17.79 -6.35
N ARG A 189 4.48 17.57 -7.54
CA ARG A 189 4.22 18.62 -8.53
C ARG A 189 2.85 19.23 -8.32
N LEU A 190 2.70 20.49 -8.79
CA LEU A 190 1.37 21.11 -8.86
C LEU A 190 0.51 20.37 -9.89
N LYS A 191 -0.75 20.17 -9.58
CA LYS A 191 -1.78 19.62 -10.48
C LYS A 191 -2.90 20.65 -10.68
N PRO A 192 -3.40 20.90 -11.89
CA PRO A 192 -2.94 20.42 -13.19
C PRO A 192 -1.56 20.97 -13.62
N PRO A 193 -0.83 20.32 -14.58
CA PRO A 193 -1.25 19.12 -15.33
C PRO A 193 -1.15 17.84 -14.51
N PHE A 194 -2.05 16.88 -14.79
CA PHE A 194 -1.96 15.53 -14.24
C PHE A 194 -0.97 14.68 -15.05
N PRO A 195 -0.37 13.63 -14.47
CA PRO A 195 0.61 12.77 -15.16
C PRO A 195 0.09 12.17 -16.48
N ALA A 196 -1.21 11.89 -16.59
CA ALA A 196 -1.82 11.41 -17.82
C ALA A 196 -1.62 12.37 -19.00
N VAL A 197 -1.49 13.67 -18.74
CA VAL A 197 -1.27 14.72 -19.76
C VAL A 197 0.22 15.05 -19.86
N ALA A 198 0.89 15.29 -18.72
CA ALA A 198 2.31 15.67 -18.65
C ALA A 198 2.98 15.07 -17.41
N GLY A 199 3.43 13.81 -17.53
CA GLY A 199 4.10 13.05 -16.48
C GLY A 199 5.62 12.99 -16.66
N LEU A 200 6.16 11.77 -16.86
CA LEU A 200 7.58 11.52 -17.03
C LEU A 200 8.10 12.23 -18.29
N TYR A 201 9.16 13.01 -18.12
CA TYR A 201 9.75 13.84 -19.19
C TYR A 201 8.72 14.71 -19.92
N ALA A 202 7.74 15.23 -19.17
CA ALA A 202 6.62 16.01 -19.68
C ALA A 202 5.74 15.27 -20.73
N ARG A 203 5.78 13.93 -20.77
CA ARG A 203 5.02 13.08 -21.68
C ARG A 203 3.84 12.41 -20.98
N PRO A 204 2.79 12.01 -21.72
CA PRO A 204 1.67 11.28 -21.17
C PRO A 204 2.12 10.02 -20.41
N THR A 205 1.74 9.90 -19.15
CA THR A 205 2.22 8.84 -18.26
C THR A 205 1.10 8.27 -17.41
N VAL A 206 0.99 6.96 -17.36
CA VAL A 206 0.17 6.23 -16.39
C VAL A 206 1.06 5.79 -15.24
N VAL A 207 0.69 6.17 -14.00
CA VAL A 207 1.35 5.70 -12.78
C VAL A 207 0.39 4.77 -12.06
N ASN A 208 0.76 3.51 -11.83
CA ASN A 208 -0.03 2.53 -11.09
C ASN A 208 0.83 1.75 -10.09
N ASN A 209 0.24 1.34 -8.97
CA ASN A 209 0.89 0.48 -7.99
C ASN A 209 1.14 -0.94 -8.53
N VAL A 210 2.13 -1.65 -7.98
CA VAL A 210 2.52 -3.03 -8.33
C VAL A 210 1.34 -3.99 -8.32
N GLU A 211 0.61 -4.07 -7.21
CA GLU A 211 -0.51 -5.00 -7.08
C GLU A 211 -1.63 -4.68 -8.07
N THR A 212 -1.89 -3.40 -8.33
CA THR A 212 -2.86 -2.98 -9.35
C THR A 212 -2.53 -3.56 -10.72
N ILE A 213 -1.27 -3.45 -11.14
CA ILE A 213 -0.80 -3.96 -12.44
C ILE A 213 -0.81 -5.50 -12.46
N ALA A 214 -0.43 -6.15 -11.37
CA ALA A 214 -0.46 -7.62 -11.27
C ALA A 214 -1.89 -8.19 -11.42
N GLN A 215 -2.92 -7.49 -10.95
CA GLN A 215 -4.33 -7.89 -11.10
C GLN A 215 -4.77 -7.97 -12.56
N VAL A 216 -4.19 -7.14 -13.43
CA VAL A 216 -4.52 -7.11 -14.87
C VAL A 216 -4.30 -8.47 -15.52
N ALA A 217 -3.23 -9.17 -15.17
CA ALA A 217 -2.95 -10.51 -15.70
C ALA A 217 -4.10 -11.50 -15.41
N GLY A 218 -4.65 -11.46 -14.19
CA GLY A 218 -5.78 -12.30 -13.78
C GLY A 218 -7.09 -11.98 -14.54
N ILE A 219 -7.35 -10.69 -14.78
CA ILE A 219 -8.51 -10.22 -15.53
C ILE A 219 -8.48 -10.78 -16.97
N PHE A 220 -7.33 -10.68 -17.65
CA PHE A 220 -7.21 -11.17 -19.04
C PHE A 220 -7.06 -12.68 -19.15
N ARG A 221 -6.51 -13.34 -18.13
CA ARG A 221 -6.48 -14.82 -18.09
C ARG A 221 -7.89 -15.40 -18.02
N ASN A 222 -8.76 -14.81 -17.24
CA ASN A 222 -10.14 -15.20 -17.04
C ASN A 222 -11.10 -14.29 -17.85
N SER A 223 -11.76 -13.35 -17.20
CA SER A 223 -12.59 -12.32 -17.84
C SER A 223 -12.79 -11.12 -16.89
N PRO A 224 -13.21 -9.93 -17.40
CA PRO A 224 -13.65 -8.82 -16.57
C PRO A 224 -14.77 -9.19 -15.60
N GLN A 225 -15.76 -9.95 -16.05
CA GLN A 225 -16.91 -10.38 -15.26
C GLN A 225 -16.49 -11.33 -14.13
N TRP A 226 -15.54 -12.22 -14.39
CA TRP A 226 -14.97 -13.07 -13.34
C TRP A 226 -14.35 -12.21 -12.23
N PHE A 227 -13.58 -11.20 -12.56
CA PHE A 227 -12.98 -10.29 -11.56
C PHE A 227 -14.06 -9.50 -10.83
N ALA A 228 -15.05 -8.96 -11.56
CA ALA A 228 -16.15 -8.19 -11.01
C ALA A 228 -17.12 -9.02 -10.14
N SER A 229 -17.10 -10.36 -10.25
CA SER A 229 -17.92 -11.25 -9.40
C SER A 229 -17.39 -11.36 -7.97
N MET A 230 -16.16 -10.94 -7.71
CA MET A 230 -15.55 -10.89 -6.38
C MET A 230 -15.66 -9.51 -5.77
N GLY A 231 -15.61 -9.43 -4.43
CA GLY A 231 -15.67 -8.16 -3.72
C GLY A 231 -17.08 -7.64 -3.48
N THR A 232 -17.18 -6.35 -3.22
CA THR A 232 -18.46 -5.66 -2.97
C THR A 232 -18.98 -4.96 -4.22
N GLU A 233 -20.16 -4.35 -4.15
CA GLU A 233 -20.79 -3.69 -5.30
C GLU A 233 -19.89 -2.62 -5.95
N LYS A 234 -19.18 -1.82 -5.14
CA LYS A 234 -18.34 -0.71 -5.63
C LYS A 234 -16.85 -1.01 -5.56
N SER A 235 -16.45 -1.94 -4.72
CA SER A 235 -15.05 -2.36 -4.55
C SER A 235 -14.88 -3.79 -5.06
N LYS A 236 -14.70 -3.92 -6.39
CA LYS A 236 -14.60 -5.21 -7.08
C LYS A 236 -13.23 -5.87 -6.91
N GLY A 237 -13.25 -7.20 -7.03
CA GLY A 237 -12.08 -8.03 -7.04
C GLY A 237 -11.59 -8.40 -5.64
N HIS A 238 -10.34 -8.73 -5.58
CA HIS A 238 -9.62 -9.14 -4.38
C HIS A 238 -8.39 -8.27 -4.14
N GLY A 239 -7.74 -8.44 -3.00
CA GLY A 239 -6.48 -7.78 -2.69
C GLY A 239 -5.69 -8.53 -1.63
N ILE A 240 -4.41 -8.15 -1.45
CA ILE A 240 -3.57 -8.66 -0.39
C ILE A 240 -3.73 -7.75 0.83
N PHE A 241 -4.13 -8.35 1.95
CA PHE A 241 -4.23 -7.72 3.25
C PHE A 241 -2.99 -8.09 4.07
N SER A 242 -2.21 -7.08 4.50
CA SER A 242 -1.03 -7.28 5.33
C SER A 242 -1.44 -7.20 6.80
N VAL A 243 -1.55 -8.34 7.47
CA VAL A 243 -1.88 -8.42 8.90
C VAL A 243 -0.61 -8.54 9.72
N SER A 244 -0.38 -7.61 10.63
CA SER A 244 0.83 -7.55 11.45
C SER A 244 0.51 -7.14 12.90
N GLY A 245 1.53 -7.15 13.76
CA GLY A 245 1.37 -6.80 15.17
C GLY A 245 0.97 -7.99 16.03
N HIS A 246 0.04 -7.81 16.93
CA HIS A 246 -0.26 -8.73 18.03
C HIS A 246 -1.30 -9.81 17.67
N VAL A 247 -1.09 -10.49 16.56
CA VAL A 247 -1.81 -11.70 16.14
C VAL A 247 -0.92 -12.92 16.25
N ALA A 248 -1.50 -14.13 16.34
CA ALA A 248 -0.75 -15.37 16.48
C ALA A 248 0.13 -15.65 15.25
N ASN A 249 -0.40 -15.45 14.03
CA ASN A 249 0.30 -15.72 12.77
C ASN A 249 0.20 -14.51 11.83
N PRO A 250 1.06 -13.48 11.97
CA PRO A 250 1.09 -12.35 11.06
C PRO A 250 1.49 -12.80 9.65
N GLY A 251 0.93 -12.14 8.62
CA GLY A 251 1.22 -12.52 7.24
C GLY A 251 0.42 -11.72 6.22
N GLN A 252 0.51 -12.16 4.96
CA GLN A 252 -0.25 -11.63 3.85
C GLN A 252 -1.42 -12.57 3.54
N PHE A 253 -2.62 -12.00 3.48
CA PHE A 253 -3.86 -12.73 3.22
C PHE A 253 -4.48 -12.19 1.93
N GLU A 254 -4.57 -13.00 0.89
CA GLU A 254 -5.32 -12.63 -0.31
C GLU A 254 -6.79 -12.98 -0.11
N ALA A 255 -7.65 -11.96 -0.20
CA ALA A 255 -9.08 -12.11 0.03
C ALA A 255 -9.90 -11.15 -0.84
N PRO A 256 -11.20 -11.43 -1.10
CA PRO A 256 -12.09 -10.48 -1.74
C PRO A 256 -12.28 -9.24 -0.87
N PHE A 257 -12.51 -8.09 -1.49
CA PHE A 257 -12.99 -6.94 -0.73
C PHE A 257 -14.33 -7.26 -0.06
N GLY A 258 -14.54 -6.66 1.11
CA GLY A 258 -15.70 -6.95 1.95
C GLY A 258 -15.45 -7.99 3.05
N ILE A 259 -14.30 -8.69 3.02
CA ILE A 259 -13.85 -9.45 4.20
C ILE A 259 -13.76 -8.52 5.41
N THR A 260 -14.04 -9.03 6.60
CA THR A 260 -13.99 -8.23 7.83
C THR A 260 -12.63 -8.37 8.54
N MET A 261 -12.32 -7.41 9.41
CA MET A 261 -11.12 -7.53 10.25
C MET A 261 -11.21 -8.72 11.20
N ARG A 262 -12.40 -9.04 11.69
CA ARG A 262 -12.64 -10.23 12.52
C ARG A 262 -12.22 -11.51 11.81
N GLU A 263 -12.70 -11.71 10.57
CA GLU A 263 -12.34 -12.88 9.78
C GLU A 263 -10.83 -12.96 9.52
N LEU A 264 -10.16 -11.84 9.25
CA LEU A 264 -8.71 -11.81 9.04
C LEU A 264 -7.93 -12.12 10.32
N ILE A 265 -8.37 -11.64 11.49
CA ILE A 265 -7.79 -12.00 12.79
C ILE A 265 -7.96 -13.49 13.03
N ASP A 266 -9.14 -14.06 12.77
CA ASP A 266 -9.40 -15.50 12.91
C ASP A 266 -8.50 -16.32 12.00
N MET A 267 -8.33 -15.92 10.72
CA MET A 267 -7.39 -16.53 9.78
C MET A 267 -5.93 -16.42 10.25
N ALA A 268 -5.58 -15.35 10.96
CA ALA A 268 -4.28 -15.15 11.58
C ALA A 268 -4.10 -15.91 12.92
N GLY A 269 -5.06 -16.75 13.29
CA GLY A 269 -5.01 -17.57 14.51
C GLY A 269 -5.44 -16.84 15.78
N GLY A 270 -6.09 -15.68 15.64
CA GLY A 270 -6.55 -14.86 16.76
C GLY A 270 -5.52 -13.82 17.21
N ILE A 271 -5.94 -13.00 18.18
CA ILE A 271 -5.03 -12.16 18.97
C ILE A 271 -4.09 -13.10 19.75
N ARG A 272 -2.87 -12.67 20.05
CA ARG A 272 -1.95 -13.50 20.84
C ARG A 272 -2.59 -13.97 22.15
N GLU A 273 -2.22 -15.18 22.58
CA GLU A 273 -2.87 -15.87 23.72
C GLU A 273 -2.87 -15.03 25.00
N GLY A 274 -4.02 -14.97 25.66
CA GLY A 274 -4.23 -14.24 26.92
C GLY A 274 -4.41 -12.73 26.77
N HIS A 275 -4.47 -12.21 25.54
CA HIS A 275 -4.59 -10.78 25.27
C HIS A 275 -5.87 -10.43 24.52
N THR A 276 -6.24 -9.15 24.56
CA THR A 276 -7.43 -8.61 23.90
C THR A 276 -7.05 -7.47 22.95
N LEU A 277 -7.80 -7.32 21.85
CA LEU A 277 -7.60 -6.22 20.92
C LEU A 277 -7.86 -4.88 21.62
N LYS A 278 -6.96 -3.94 21.42
CA LYS A 278 -7.14 -2.54 21.84
C LYS A 278 -7.51 -1.63 20.68
N PHE A 279 -6.69 -1.62 19.64
CA PHE A 279 -6.93 -0.87 18.42
C PHE A 279 -6.21 -1.49 17.22
N TRP A 280 -6.57 -1.05 16.02
CA TRP A 280 -5.95 -1.49 14.77
C TRP A 280 -6.03 -0.42 13.68
N THR A 281 -5.23 -0.56 12.63
CA THR A 281 -5.26 0.32 11.47
C THR A 281 -5.84 -0.40 10.26
N PRO A 282 -6.79 0.18 9.50
CA PRO A 282 -7.30 -0.45 8.28
C PRO A 282 -6.39 -0.27 7.06
N GLY A 283 -5.54 0.74 7.05
CA GLY A 283 -4.76 1.10 5.87
C GLY A 283 -3.33 1.55 6.13
N GLY A 284 -2.77 1.21 7.30
CA GLY A 284 -1.44 1.63 7.72
C GLY A 284 -1.47 2.79 8.71
N SER A 285 -0.30 3.30 9.03
CA SER A 285 -0.12 4.38 10.01
C SER A 285 -0.78 5.70 9.58
N SER A 286 -1.03 5.90 8.29
CA SER A 286 -1.62 7.11 7.71
C SER A 286 -3.13 7.21 7.85
N THR A 287 -3.79 6.20 8.44
CA THR A 287 -5.25 6.14 8.53
C THR A 287 -5.76 6.34 9.95
N PRO A 288 -6.96 6.92 10.13
CA PRO A 288 -7.61 6.91 11.44
C PRO A 288 -7.70 5.51 12.01
N ILE A 289 -7.35 5.36 13.30
CA ILE A 289 -7.35 4.07 13.99
C ILE A 289 -8.77 3.61 14.31
N PHE A 290 -8.96 2.30 14.32
CA PHE A 290 -10.18 1.59 14.69
C PHE A 290 -9.99 0.80 15.99
N THR A 291 -11.11 0.44 16.63
CA THR A 291 -11.19 -0.35 17.86
C THR A 291 -11.97 -1.65 17.64
N GLN A 292 -12.42 -2.28 18.69
CA GLN A 292 -13.28 -3.48 18.60
C GLN A 292 -14.63 -3.20 17.93
N ASP A 293 -15.12 -1.97 17.98
CA ASP A 293 -16.42 -1.59 17.43
C ASP A 293 -16.49 -1.72 15.91
N GLU A 294 -15.34 -1.60 15.22
CA GLU A 294 -15.25 -1.66 13.78
C GLU A 294 -14.78 -3.01 13.22
N LEU A 295 -14.65 -4.06 14.05
CA LEU A 295 -14.16 -5.38 13.63
C LEU A 295 -15.00 -6.03 12.50
N ASP A 296 -16.30 -5.76 12.47
CA ASP A 296 -17.24 -6.31 11.50
C ASP A 296 -17.50 -5.38 10.32
N THR A 297 -16.79 -4.24 10.23
CA THR A 297 -16.85 -3.36 9.07
C THR A 297 -16.27 -4.07 7.85
N PRO A 298 -17.01 -4.17 6.73
CA PRO A 298 -16.47 -4.71 5.49
C PRO A 298 -15.23 -3.93 5.05
N LEU A 299 -14.14 -4.62 4.78
CA LEU A 299 -12.89 -4.01 4.33
C LEU A 299 -12.98 -3.71 2.83
N ASP A 300 -13.71 -2.66 2.52
CA ASP A 300 -13.81 -2.04 1.21
C ASP A 300 -13.67 -0.50 1.33
N TYR A 301 -13.51 0.19 0.20
CA TYR A 301 -13.25 1.63 0.22
C TYR A 301 -14.43 2.44 0.78
N GLU A 302 -15.65 2.01 0.50
CA GLU A 302 -16.87 2.71 0.88
C GLU A 302 -17.22 2.50 2.35
N SER A 303 -17.19 1.25 2.81
CA SER A 303 -17.58 0.89 4.18
C SER A 303 -16.58 1.43 5.21
N VAL A 304 -15.28 1.28 4.94
CA VAL A 304 -14.23 1.85 5.80
C VAL A 304 -14.28 3.38 5.78
N GLY A 305 -14.58 3.99 4.62
CA GLY A 305 -14.79 5.44 4.51
C GLY A 305 -15.98 5.92 5.33
N ALA A 306 -17.12 5.22 5.27
CA ALA A 306 -18.32 5.53 6.03
C ALA A 306 -18.10 5.36 7.55
N ALA A 307 -17.25 4.43 7.96
CA ALA A 307 -16.84 4.25 9.36
C ALA A 307 -15.81 5.29 9.86
N GLY A 308 -15.42 6.25 9.00
CA GLY A 308 -14.57 7.38 9.37
C GLY A 308 -13.06 7.12 9.28
N SER A 309 -12.66 6.12 8.47
CA SER A 309 -11.25 5.85 8.19
C SER A 309 -11.01 5.66 6.68
N MET A 310 -9.89 5.10 6.29
CA MET A 310 -9.53 4.79 4.90
C MET A 310 -8.97 3.37 4.82
N LEU A 311 -9.40 2.59 3.82
CA LEU A 311 -8.85 1.26 3.57
C LEU A 311 -7.36 1.31 3.20
N GLY A 312 -6.91 2.41 2.62
CA GLY A 312 -5.51 2.67 2.32
C GLY A 312 -4.86 1.53 1.54
N THR A 313 -3.69 1.12 2.00
CA THR A 313 -2.92 0.01 1.42
C THR A 313 -3.31 -1.36 1.97
N ARG A 314 -4.33 -1.44 2.83
CA ARG A 314 -4.74 -2.67 3.56
C ARG A 314 -3.64 -3.18 4.50
N ALA A 315 -2.93 -2.27 5.12
CA ALA A 315 -1.93 -2.55 6.16
C ALA A 315 -2.62 -2.60 7.52
N LEU A 316 -2.99 -3.79 7.94
CA LEU A 316 -3.76 -4.05 9.16
C LEU A 316 -2.79 -4.31 10.31
N GLN A 317 -2.45 -3.23 11.04
CA GLN A 317 -1.61 -3.33 12.22
C GLN A 317 -2.49 -3.53 13.45
N VAL A 318 -2.27 -4.60 14.19
CA VAL A 318 -3.08 -5.04 15.35
C VAL A 318 -2.32 -4.77 16.63
N PHE A 319 -2.95 -4.08 17.57
CA PHE A 319 -2.38 -3.73 18.86
C PHE A 319 -3.30 -4.19 19.97
N ASP A 320 -2.77 -4.91 20.94
CA ASP A 320 -3.50 -5.35 22.12
C ASP A 320 -3.38 -4.36 23.29
N GLU A 321 -3.99 -4.69 24.44
CA GLU A 321 -4.09 -3.83 25.62
C GLU A 321 -2.73 -3.50 26.26
N THR A 322 -1.67 -4.23 25.94
CA THR A 322 -0.34 -3.99 26.51
C THR A 322 0.41 -2.84 25.87
N VAL A 323 -0.14 -2.23 24.82
CA VAL A 323 0.51 -1.17 24.05
C VAL A 323 -0.06 0.21 24.38
N SER A 324 0.82 1.16 24.64
CA SER A 324 0.44 2.57 24.71
C SER A 324 0.15 3.15 23.34
N VAL A 325 -1.02 3.74 23.15
CA VAL A 325 -1.40 4.49 21.94
C VAL A 325 -0.43 5.65 21.72
N VAL A 326 -0.05 6.35 22.79
CA VAL A 326 0.89 7.47 22.74
C VAL A 326 2.24 7.03 22.17
N ARG A 327 2.79 5.87 22.60
CA ARG A 327 4.06 5.35 22.08
C ARG A 327 3.99 5.00 20.60
N VAL A 328 2.92 4.33 20.17
CA VAL A 328 2.76 3.96 18.76
C VAL A 328 2.67 5.20 17.88
N ILE A 329 1.81 6.16 18.25
CA ILE A 329 1.63 7.39 17.49
C ILE A 329 2.90 8.26 17.52
N THR A 330 3.69 8.22 18.62
CA THR A 330 5.00 8.88 18.65
C THR A 330 5.94 8.32 17.58
N ARG A 331 6.02 6.98 17.43
CA ARG A 331 6.86 6.36 16.38
C ARG A 331 6.39 6.75 14.97
N TRP A 332 5.07 6.79 14.74
CA TRP A 332 4.52 7.27 13.47
C TRP A 332 4.81 8.76 13.25
N SER A 333 4.73 9.59 14.29
CA SER A 333 5.04 11.02 14.19
C SER A 333 6.53 11.26 13.87
N GLU A 334 7.44 10.45 14.42
CA GLU A 334 8.87 10.49 14.07
C GLU A 334 9.07 10.12 12.60
N PHE A 335 8.39 9.07 12.12
CA PHE A 335 8.43 8.65 10.73
C PHE A 335 7.96 9.76 9.79
N TYR A 336 6.77 10.34 10.00
CA TYR A 336 6.26 11.39 9.12
C TYR A 336 7.08 12.66 9.14
N GLN A 337 7.65 13.03 10.30
CA GLN A 337 8.55 14.17 10.37
C GLN A 337 9.85 13.93 9.58
N HIS A 338 10.41 12.73 9.66
CA HIS A 338 11.60 12.34 8.90
C HIS A 338 11.30 12.30 7.38
N GLU A 339 10.14 11.79 6.98
CA GLU A 339 9.75 11.59 5.59
C GLU A 339 9.11 12.82 4.93
N SER A 340 8.88 13.90 5.67
CA SER A 340 8.43 15.17 5.10
C SER A 340 9.48 15.69 4.10
N CYS A 341 9.07 15.92 2.85
CA CYS A 341 9.98 16.47 1.83
C CYS A 341 10.37 17.93 2.07
N GLY A 342 9.72 18.61 3.04
CA GLY A 342 9.99 20.00 3.41
C GLY A 342 9.40 21.04 2.44
N LYS A 343 8.63 20.65 1.42
CA LYS A 343 8.13 21.58 0.40
C LYS A 343 7.13 22.61 0.94
N CYS A 344 6.21 22.21 1.81
CA CYS A 344 5.16 23.10 2.31
C CYS A 344 5.20 23.29 3.83
N THR A 345 4.90 24.51 4.27
CA THR A 345 4.99 24.91 5.68
C THR A 345 4.13 24.05 6.62
N PRO A 346 2.84 23.76 6.35
CA PRO A 346 2.02 22.99 7.28
C PRO A 346 2.63 21.64 7.63
N CYS A 347 3.09 20.90 6.62
CA CYS A 347 3.72 19.59 6.82
C CYS A 347 5.12 19.74 7.46
N ARG A 348 6.00 20.57 6.90
CA ARG A 348 7.39 20.71 7.37
C ARG A 348 7.47 21.12 8.84
N GLU A 349 6.75 22.18 9.23
CA GLU A 349 6.79 22.69 10.59
C GLU A 349 5.84 21.93 11.52
N GLY A 350 4.64 21.61 11.05
CA GLY A 350 3.63 20.96 11.87
C GLY A 350 4.04 19.55 12.29
N THR A 351 4.62 18.73 11.41
CA THR A 351 5.12 17.40 11.80
C THR A 351 6.26 17.47 12.81
N TYR A 352 7.10 18.49 12.71
CA TYR A 352 8.14 18.75 13.70
C TYR A 352 7.55 19.08 15.08
N TRP A 353 6.57 19.97 15.13
CA TRP A 353 5.93 20.35 16.39
C TRP A 353 5.15 19.18 17.01
N MET A 354 4.36 18.48 16.21
CA MET A 354 3.61 17.29 16.67
C MET A 354 4.55 16.24 17.28
N LYS A 355 5.64 15.89 16.61
CA LYS A 355 6.64 14.95 17.13
C LYS A 355 7.19 15.39 18.49
N HIS A 356 7.52 16.65 18.66
CA HIS A 356 8.11 17.13 19.93
C HIS A 356 7.11 17.12 21.08
N ILE A 357 5.83 17.40 20.83
CA ILE A 357 4.77 17.26 21.82
C ILE A 357 4.58 15.78 22.17
N MET A 358 4.48 14.91 21.16
CA MET A 358 4.34 13.45 21.36
C MET A 358 5.49 12.86 22.18
N LEU A 359 6.74 13.27 21.93
CA LEU A 359 7.90 12.84 22.72
C LEU A 359 7.83 13.27 24.18
N ARG A 360 7.31 14.48 24.48
CA ARG A 360 7.09 14.91 25.88
C ARG A 360 6.02 14.05 26.55
N LEU A 361 4.89 13.85 25.88
CA LEU A 361 3.81 13.01 26.39
C LEU A 361 4.28 11.56 26.63
N GLU A 362 5.05 10.97 25.72
CA GLU A 362 5.60 9.63 25.91
C GLU A 362 6.48 9.51 27.17
N ARG A 363 7.19 10.60 27.53
CA ARG A 363 8.11 10.65 28.68
C ARG A 363 7.43 11.04 29.99
N GLY A 364 6.17 11.42 29.99
CA GLY A 364 5.48 11.98 31.16
C GLY A 364 5.92 13.40 31.51
N GLU A 365 6.44 14.13 30.53
CA GLU A 365 6.95 15.50 30.63
C GLU A 365 6.04 16.51 29.92
N GLY A 366 4.77 16.12 29.68
CA GLY A 366 3.80 16.97 29.01
C GLY A 366 3.52 18.26 29.79
N ARG A 367 3.10 19.29 29.08
CA ARG A 367 2.73 20.59 29.67
C ARG A 367 1.23 20.74 29.68
N PRO A 368 0.64 21.47 30.64
CA PRO A 368 -0.78 21.81 30.59
C PRO A 368 -1.17 22.38 29.23
N GLY A 369 -2.18 21.80 28.57
CA GLY A 369 -2.66 22.20 27.24
C GLY A 369 -1.93 21.53 26.06
N ASP A 370 -0.90 20.69 26.26
CA ASP A 370 -0.19 20.02 25.17
C ASP A 370 -1.09 19.12 24.33
N VAL A 371 -2.09 18.45 24.93
CA VAL A 371 -3.01 17.56 24.20
C VAL A 371 -3.91 18.36 23.26
N ASP A 372 -4.45 19.49 23.73
CA ASP A 372 -5.29 20.37 22.91
C ASP A 372 -4.48 21.05 21.82
N LEU A 373 -3.27 21.52 22.14
CA LEU A 373 -2.35 22.10 21.17
C LEU A 373 -1.97 21.09 20.07
N LEU A 374 -1.73 19.83 20.46
CA LEU A 374 -1.41 18.76 19.51
C LEU A 374 -2.56 18.51 18.52
N ASP A 375 -3.79 18.48 19.02
CA ASP A 375 -5.01 18.31 18.21
C ASP A 375 -5.20 19.54 17.29
N GLU A 376 -5.02 20.75 17.78
CA GLU A 376 -5.09 21.98 16.99
C GLU A 376 -4.05 21.99 15.85
N ILE A 377 -2.80 21.61 16.12
CA ILE A 377 -1.75 21.53 15.10
C ILE A 377 -2.15 20.50 14.04
N ALA A 378 -2.61 19.33 14.43
CA ALA A 378 -3.04 18.28 13.51
C ALA A 378 -4.17 18.78 12.58
N HIS A 379 -5.20 19.44 13.13
CA HIS A 379 -6.28 20.06 12.36
C HIS A 379 -5.80 21.19 11.42
N ASN A 380 -4.74 21.91 11.80
CA ASN A 380 -4.14 22.95 10.95
C ASN A 380 -3.25 22.39 9.84
N ILE A 381 -2.84 21.14 9.89
CA ILE A 381 -2.13 20.42 8.81
C ILE A 381 -3.11 19.76 7.85
N ALA A 382 -4.16 19.12 8.39
CA ALA A 382 -5.14 18.36 7.62
C ALA A 382 -5.85 19.24 6.58
N GLY A 383 -5.83 18.80 5.32
CA GLY A 383 -6.43 19.50 4.18
C GLY A 383 -5.71 20.79 3.76
N ARG A 384 -4.58 21.16 4.39
CA ARG A 384 -3.84 22.39 4.09
C ARG A 384 -2.41 22.17 3.60
N SER A 385 -2.01 20.90 3.49
CA SER A 385 -0.70 20.53 2.95
C SER A 385 -0.75 20.40 1.43
N PHE A 386 0.42 20.52 0.78
CA PHE A 386 0.53 20.45 -0.67
C PHE A 386 0.20 19.04 -1.23
N CYS A 387 0.41 18.00 -0.45
CA CYS A 387 0.12 16.61 -0.79
C CYS A 387 -0.44 15.85 0.42
N PRO A 388 -0.98 14.63 0.23
CA PRO A 388 -1.60 13.83 1.31
C PRO A 388 -0.67 13.44 2.47
N LEU A 389 0.66 13.64 2.38
CA LEU A 389 1.56 13.32 3.50
C LEU A 389 1.21 14.11 4.77
N GLY A 390 0.78 15.36 4.64
CA GLY A 390 0.34 16.14 5.80
C GLY A 390 -0.90 15.53 6.47
N ASP A 391 -1.88 15.14 5.67
CA ASP A 391 -3.07 14.44 6.17
C ASP A 391 -2.69 13.11 6.84
N ALA A 392 -1.81 12.35 6.18
CA ALA A 392 -1.28 11.09 6.70
C ALA A 392 -0.59 11.23 8.08
N ALA A 393 0.10 12.33 8.31
CA ALA A 393 0.75 12.63 9.58
C ALA A 393 -0.23 13.07 10.68
N ALA A 394 -1.31 13.77 10.29
CA ALA A 394 -2.27 14.35 11.22
C ALA A 394 -3.33 13.35 11.68
N THR A 395 -3.84 12.50 10.78
CA THR A 395 -4.98 11.63 11.06
C THR A 395 -4.80 10.63 12.20
N PRO A 396 -3.63 9.96 12.39
CA PRO A 396 -3.44 9.06 13.53
C PRO A 396 -3.46 9.80 14.87
N ILE A 397 -2.95 11.04 14.92
CA ILE A 397 -2.99 11.88 16.12
C ILE A 397 -4.43 12.25 16.44
N MET A 398 -5.16 12.81 15.48
CA MET A 398 -6.56 13.22 15.66
C MET A 398 -7.44 12.04 16.10
N SER A 399 -7.31 10.88 15.46
CA SER A 399 -8.07 9.68 15.82
C SER A 399 -7.62 9.07 17.14
N GLY A 400 -6.33 9.12 17.46
CA GLY A 400 -5.78 8.69 18.75
C GLY A 400 -6.31 9.51 19.90
N ILE A 401 -6.25 10.84 19.82
CA ILE A 401 -6.81 11.74 20.86
C ILE A 401 -8.32 11.53 20.99
N LYS A 402 -9.05 11.42 19.86
CA LYS A 402 -10.50 11.20 19.89
C LYS A 402 -10.91 9.93 20.65
N ARG A 403 -10.13 8.84 20.54
CA ARG A 403 -10.49 7.52 21.07
C ARG A 403 -9.81 7.19 22.40
N PHE A 404 -8.66 7.79 22.68
CA PHE A 404 -7.80 7.45 23.83
C PHE A 404 -7.25 8.69 24.52
N ARG A 405 -8.05 9.75 24.61
CA ARG A 405 -7.63 11.03 25.20
C ARG A 405 -6.99 10.86 26.58
N ASP A 406 -7.54 9.98 27.41
CA ASP A 406 -7.05 9.73 28.78
C ASP A 406 -5.59 9.26 28.79
N GLU A 407 -5.15 8.47 27.79
CA GLU A 407 -3.74 8.06 27.68
C GLU A 407 -2.82 9.23 27.31
N PHE A 408 -3.29 10.16 26.49
CA PHE A 408 -2.53 11.36 26.16
C PHE A 408 -2.43 12.30 27.37
N GLU A 409 -3.52 12.46 28.14
CA GLU A 409 -3.53 13.29 29.36
C GLU A 409 -2.68 12.65 30.47
N ALA A 410 -2.66 11.35 30.61
CA ALA A 410 -1.75 10.65 31.51
C ALA A 410 -0.27 10.98 31.21
N GLY A 411 0.08 11.19 29.94
CA GLY A 411 1.41 11.59 29.48
C GLY A 411 1.84 13.00 29.94
N LEU A 412 0.94 13.78 30.53
CA LEU A 412 1.32 15.07 31.16
C LEU A 412 2.22 14.87 32.39
N THR A 413 2.08 13.73 33.09
CA THR A 413 2.77 13.50 34.37
C THR A 413 3.39 12.12 34.50
N THR A 414 2.97 11.14 33.69
CA THR A 414 3.38 9.72 33.83
C THR A 414 3.97 9.21 32.52
N PRO A 415 5.20 8.67 32.53
CA PRO A 415 5.79 8.06 31.33
C PRO A 415 4.95 6.90 30.80
N ALA A 416 4.77 6.84 29.49
CA ALA A 416 3.99 5.77 28.85
C ALA A 416 4.55 4.36 29.17
N ARG A 417 5.87 4.20 29.36
CA ARG A 417 6.51 2.96 29.77
C ARG A 417 6.14 2.48 31.17
N GLU A 418 5.71 3.36 32.05
CA GLU A 418 5.27 3.01 33.41
C GLU A 418 3.82 2.55 33.41
N LEU A 419 2.99 3.17 32.56
CA LEU A 419 1.60 2.74 32.33
C LEU A 419 1.52 1.43 31.54
N PHE A 420 2.44 1.24 30.60
CA PHE A 420 2.53 0.09 29.69
C PHE A 420 3.96 -0.48 29.69
N PRO A 421 4.34 -1.30 30.68
CA PRO A 421 5.70 -1.81 30.84
C PRO A 421 6.17 -2.60 29.61
N TYR A 422 7.38 -2.30 29.12
CA TYR A 422 7.98 -2.92 27.93
C TYR A 422 8.20 -4.44 28.08
N GLU A 423 8.24 -4.96 29.30
CA GLU A 423 8.48 -6.38 29.59
C GLU A 423 7.39 -7.30 29.02
N ALA A 424 6.16 -6.82 28.90
CA ALA A 424 5.07 -7.57 28.27
C ALA A 424 5.30 -7.84 26.79
N SER A 425 6.01 -6.93 26.09
CA SER A 425 6.36 -7.09 24.66
C SER A 425 7.69 -7.79 24.42
N ALA A 426 8.64 -7.74 25.39
CA ALA A 426 9.96 -8.36 25.28
C ALA A 426 9.91 -9.91 25.32
N ASN A 427 8.90 -10.47 25.97
CA ASN A 427 8.70 -11.93 26.02
C ASN A 427 8.28 -12.52 24.66
N TYR A 428 7.63 -11.74 23.79
CA TYR A 428 7.25 -12.18 22.45
C TYR A 428 8.47 -12.34 21.52
N ALA A 429 9.47 -11.47 21.64
CA ALA A 429 10.71 -11.58 20.85
C ALA A 429 11.58 -12.81 21.22
N ARG A 430 11.41 -13.38 22.42
CA ARG A 430 12.16 -14.55 22.90
C ARG A 430 11.48 -15.91 22.63
N GLY A 431 10.18 -15.92 22.32
CA GLY A 431 9.39 -17.13 22.06
C GLY A 431 9.44 -17.65 20.62
N GLY A 432 9.99 -16.89 19.67
CA GLY A 432 10.04 -17.21 18.25
C GLY A 432 11.21 -18.12 17.79
N GLY A 433 11.84 -18.80 18.70
CA GLY A 433 12.92 -19.75 18.42
C GLY A 433 12.49 -21.20 18.68
N ARG A 434 11.65 -21.77 17.79
CA ARG A 434 11.55 -23.23 17.55
C ARG A 434 11.10 -23.49 16.13
#